data_0ab525cb0fb2eeb19163319a850833fe
#
_entry.id   0ab525cb0fb2eeb19163319a850833fe
#
_cell.length_a   1.000
_cell.length_b   1.000
_cell.length_c   1.000
_cell.angle_alpha   90.00
_cell.angle_beta   90.00
_cell.angle_gamma   90.00
#
_symmetry.space_group_name_H-M   'P 1'
#
loop_
_entity.id
_entity.type
_entity.pdbx_description
1 polymer ?
#
loop_
_entity_poly.entity_id
_entity_poly.type
_entity_poly.pdbx_seq_one_letter_code
_entity_poly.pdbx_strand_id
1 'polypeptide(L)' 'MESEYLTRKEVASYLKIGLSSADKIIHERNFKGKVKIGRRILIIKSELDKYIKEKSIDTRI' A
#
# COMPACT_ATOMS: atom_id res chain seq x y z
N MET A 1 -13.35 7.75 9.83
CA MET A 1 -12.85 8.19 9.89
C MET A 1 -11.53 8.31 9.79
N GLU A 2 -10.77 8.17 10.34
CA GLU A 2 -9.56 8.38 10.08
C GLU A 2 -8.87 7.28 9.48
N SER A 3 -7.90 7.45 8.69
CA SER A 3 -7.16 6.41 8.05
C SER A 3 -6.13 5.89 8.97
N GLU A 4 -5.85 4.64 8.85
CA GLU A 4 -4.73 4.07 9.54
C GLU A 4 -3.49 4.19 8.69
N TYR A 5 -2.35 4.18 9.34
CA TYR A 5 -1.08 4.19 8.65
C TYR A 5 -0.39 2.87 8.86
N LEU A 6 0.24 2.37 7.82
CA LEU A 6 0.95 1.10 7.86
C LEU A 6 2.40 1.33 7.50
N THR A 7 3.27 0.52 8.08
CA THR A 7 4.66 0.51 7.65
C THR A 7 4.80 -0.42 6.46
N ARG A 8 5.99 -0.42 5.85
CA ARG A 8 6.24 -1.32 4.73
C ARG A 8 6.00 -2.77 5.11
N LYS A 9 6.49 -3.15 6.27
CA LYS A 9 6.31 -4.51 6.74
C LYS A 9 4.85 -4.83 6.95
N GLU A 10 4.12 -3.87 7.48
CA GLU A 10 2.70 -4.08 7.72
C GLU A 10 1.93 -4.21 6.42
N VAL A 11 2.34 -3.45 5.41
CA VAL A 11 1.71 -3.58 4.10
C VAL A 11 1.93 -4.98 3.54
N ALA A 12 3.16 -5.46 3.64
CA ALA A 12 3.47 -6.80 3.15
C ALA A 12 2.62 -7.85 3.87
N SER A 13 2.52 -7.70 5.17
CA SER A 13 1.74 -8.63 5.96
C SER A 13 0.26 -8.53 5.64
N TYR A 14 -0.23 -7.32 5.51
CA TYR A 14 -1.63 -7.08 5.22
C TYR A 14 -2.03 -7.69 3.89
N LEU A 15 -1.16 -7.58 2.90
CA LEU A 15 -1.44 -8.12 1.59
C LEU A 15 -0.95 -9.55 1.42
N LYS A 16 -0.26 -10.07 2.41
CA LYS A 16 0.31 -11.42 2.38
C LYS A 16 1.25 -11.60 1.20
N ILE A 17 2.12 -10.64 1.02
CA ILE A 17 3.11 -10.69 -0.04
C ILE A 17 4.47 -10.46 0.57
N GLY A 18 5.51 -10.66 -0.23
CA GLY A 18 6.85 -10.41 0.23
C GLY A 18 7.14 -8.92 0.35
N LEU A 19 8.18 -8.60 1.08
CA LEU A 19 8.55 -7.22 1.28
C LEU A 19 8.96 -6.55 -0.02
N SER A 20 9.62 -7.29 -0.89
CA SER A 20 9.99 -6.75 -2.19
C SER A 20 8.77 -6.33 -2.99
N SER A 21 7.74 -7.17 -2.96
CA SER A 21 6.52 -6.83 -3.69
C SER A 21 5.83 -5.63 -3.08
N ALA A 22 5.84 -5.57 -1.75
CA ALA A 22 5.24 -4.41 -1.08
C ALA A 22 5.97 -3.13 -1.47
N ASP A 23 7.29 -3.19 -1.53
CA ASP A 23 8.07 -2.02 -1.94
C ASP A 23 7.71 -1.58 -3.34
N LYS A 24 7.52 -2.52 -4.24
CA LYS A 24 7.14 -2.17 -5.60
C LYS A 24 5.83 -1.39 -5.63
N ILE A 25 4.87 -1.84 -4.85
CA ILE A 25 3.58 -1.17 -4.79
C ILE A 25 3.74 0.23 -4.21
N ILE A 26 4.49 0.33 -3.13
CA ILE A 26 4.64 1.61 -2.44
C ILE A 26 5.31 2.64 -3.33
N HIS A 27 6.24 2.20 -4.16
CA HIS A 27 6.97 3.13 -5.01
C HIS A 27 6.40 3.26 -6.41
N GLU A 28 5.22 2.70 -6.62
CA GLU A 28 4.55 2.86 -7.89
C GLU A 28 4.14 4.30 -8.09
N ARG A 29 4.23 4.73 -9.31
CA ARG A 29 3.89 6.08 -9.64
C ARG A 29 2.43 6.40 -9.36
N ASN A 30 1.57 5.43 -9.61
CA ASN A 30 0.14 5.63 -9.43
C ASN A 30 -0.34 5.49 -8.01
N PHE A 31 0.53 5.05 -7.12
CA PHE A 31 0.12 4.87 -5.74
C PHE A 31 0.27 6.18 -4.99
N LYS A 32 -0.82 6.66 -4.45
CA LYS A 32 -0.84 7.95 -3.79
C LYS A 32 -0.89 7.89 -2.28
N GLY A 33 -0.74 6.72 -1.71
CA GLY A 33 -0.84 6.58 -0.27
C GLY A 33 0.47 6.63 0.47
N LYS A 34 1.56 6.97 -0.20
CA LYS A 34 2.85 6.99 0.46
C LYS A 34 3.07 8.33 1.15
N VAL A 35 3.39 8.27 2.42
CA VAL A 35 3.69 9.46 3.21
C VAL A 35 5.08 9.30 3.77
N LYS A 36 5.95 10.23 3.46
CA LYS A 36 7.30 10.18 3.97
C LYS A 36 7.45 11.21 5.07
N ILE A 37 7.85 10.74 6.24
CA ILE A 37 8.04 11.61 7.39
C ILE A 37 9.44 11.36 7.91
N GLY A 38 10.32 12.30 7.70
CA GLY A 38 11.71 12.12 8.06
C GLY A 38 12.28 10.94 7.32
N ARG A 39 12.70 9.94 8.04
CA ARG A 39 13.25 8.73 7.44
C ARG A 39 12.24 7.62 7.33
N ARG A 40 11.03 7.87 7.76
CA ARG A 40 10.03 6.84 7.77
C ARG A 40 9.09 6.99 6.60
N ILE A 41 8.65 5.87 6.09
CA ILE A 41 7.64 5.85 5.06
C ILE A 41 6.43 5.15 5.64
N LEU A 42 5.31 5.83 5.60
CA LEU A 42 4.06 5.27 6.06
C LEU A 42 3.09 5.21 4.90
N ILE A 43 2.19 4.26 4.97
CA ILE A 43 1.24 4.06 3.89
C ILE A 43 -0.16 4.26 4.46
N ILE A 44 -0.95 5.05 3.77
CA ILE A 44 -2.32 5.28 4.17
C ILE A 44 -3.15 4.06 3.78
N LYS A 45 -3.71 3.41 4.75
CA LYS A 45 -4.41 2.16 4.51
C LYS A 45 -5.55 2.31 3.53
N SER A 46 -6.32 3.38 3.66
CA SER A 46 -7.46 3.55 2.76
C SER A 46 -7.02 3.72 1.32
N GLU A 47 -5.90 4.39 1.10
CA GLU A 47 -5.39 4.53 -0.26
C GLU A 47 -4.86 3.19 -0.77
N LEU A 48 -4.26 2.42 0.12
CA LEU A 48 -3.78 1.11 -0.26
C LEU A 48 -4.95 0.22 -0.68
N ASP A 49 -6.01 0.24 0.09
CA ASP A 49 -7.19 -0.55 -0.23
C ASP A 49 -7.76 -0.15 -1.59
N LYS A 50 -7.79 1.14 -1.83
CA LYS A 50 -8.31 1.64 -3.09
C LYS A 50 -7.44 1.18 -4.25
N TYR A 51 -6.13 1.27 -4.07
CA TYR A 51 -5.20 0.87 -5.11
C TYR A 51 -5.35 -0.61 -5.44
N ILE A 52 -5.43 -1.43 -4.41
CA ILE A 52 -5.56 -2.87 -4.60
C ILE A 52 -6.88 -3.20 -5.29
N LYS A 53 -7.92 -2.52 -4.87
CA LYS A 53 -9.21 -2.75 -5.46
C LYS A 53 -9.21 -2.44 -6.95
N GLU A 54 -8.57 -1.36 -7.33
CA GLU A 54 -8.51 -1.00 -8.73
C GLU A 54 -7.68 -1.98 -9.52
N LYS A 55 -6.61 -2.48 -8.92
CA LYS A 55 -5.74 -3.39 -9.63
C LYS A 55 -6.31 -4.78 -9.77
N SER A 56 -7.14 -5.19 -8.83
CA SER A 56 -7.61 -6.56 -8.89
C SER A 56 -9.00 -6.70 -9.47
N ILE A 57 -9.59 -5.61 -9.88
CA ILE A 57 -10.95 -5.68 -10.34
C ILE A 57 -11.11 -6.49 -11.58
N ASP A 58 -10.12 -6.50 -12.41
CA ASP A 58 -10.26 -7.22 -13.65
C ASP A 58 -9.91 -8.67 -13.51
N THR A 59 -9.45 -9.08 -12.38
CA THR A 59 -9.12 -10.47 -12.27
C THR A 59 -10.26 -11.30 -11.85
N ARG A 60 -11.18 -10.88 -11.50
CA ARG A 60 -12.12 -11.57 -11.02
C ARG A 60 -12.95 -11.99 -11.62
N ILE A 61 -13.17 -12.34 -11.90
CA ILE A 61 -14.02 -12.53 -12.49
C ILE A 61 -14.39 -13.10 -12.64
#